data_632095419f254640bbb9eb9670037b97
#
_entry.id   632095419f254640bbb9eb9670037b97
#
_cell.length_a   1.000
_cell.length_b   1.000
_cell.length_c   1.000
_cell.angle_alpha   90.00
_cell.angle_beta   90.00
_cell.angle_gamma   90.00
#
_symmetry.space_group_name_H-M   'P 1'
#
loop_
_entity.id
_entity.type
_entity.pdbx_description
1 polymer ?
#
loop_
_entity_poly.entity_id
_entity_poly.type
_entity_poly.pdbx_seq_one_letter_code
_entity_poly.pdbx_strand_id
1 'polypeptide(L)'
;MEKYKFLTVPGLGSSGPAHWQSLWENQNPKNFHRVEQISWDLPICHQWIEKLDEEVQKLTEPTYLIAHSLGSLTVVHWANKYTSAMIKGAFLIAPPDVENSKRLSFIEGFSPIPTFKLPFKSLIIASTTDQYATIERANEFAHAWGSEFINIGKKGHINASSNLGNWKEGQDLLNDFINT
;
A
#
# COMPACT_ATOMS: atom_id res chain seq x y z
N MET A 1 -2.53 -15.10 10.30
CA MET A 1 -1.98 -14.88 8.93
C MET A 1 -1.90 -16.16 8.07
N GLU A 2 -1.79 -17.36 8.62
CA GLU A 2 -1.66 -18.60 7.80
C GLU A 2 -2.86 -18.93 6.89
N LYS A 3 -4.04 -18.37 7.18
CA LYS A 3 -5.30 -18.63 6.46
C LYS A 3 -5.49 -17.77 5.20
N TYR A 4 -4.73 -16.70 5.04
CA TYR A 4 -4.95 -15.70 3.99
C TYR A 4 -3.72 -15.55 3.09
N LYS A 5 -3.96 -15.11 1.85
CA LYS A 5 -2.92 -14.72 0.89
C LYS A 5 -2.76 -13.21 0.89
N PHE A 6 -1.56 -12.75 0.57
CA PHE A 6 -1.19 -11.35 0.56
C PHE A 6 -0.44 -11.02 -0.72
N LEU A 7 -0.88 -9.99 -1.43
CA LEU A 7 -0.09 -9.33 -2.46
C LEU A 7 0.57 -8.10 -1.85
N THR A 8 1.89 -8.08 -1.79
CA THR A 8 2.63 -6.88 -1.44
C THR A 8 2.79 -5.98 -2.66
N VAL A 9 2.46 -4.71 -2.47
CA VAL A 9 2.53 -3.66 -3.49
C VAL A 9 3.51 -2.58 -3.01
N PRO A 10 4.81 -2.70 -3.32
CA PRO A 10 5.83 -1.74 -2.89
C PRO A 10 5.65 -0.37 -3.53
N GLY A 11 6.30 0.63 -2.93
CA GLY A 11 6.40 1.98 -3.47
C GLY A 11 7.64 2.21 -4.32
N LEU A 12 7.92 3.48 -4.57
CA LEU A 12 9.10 3.96 -5.30
C LEU A 12 10.39 3.35 -4.75
N GLY A 13 11.30 2.93 -5.63
CA GLY A 13 12.56 2.30 -5.27
C GLY A 13 12.42 0.87 -4.77
N SER A 14 11.24 0.24 -4.87
CA SER A 14 10.92 -1.07 -4.29
C SER A 14 11.02 -1.08 -2.75
N SER A 15 10.78 -2.19 -2.14
CA SER A 15 11.02 -2.42 -0.71
C SER A 15 12.24 -3.31 -0.57
N GLY A 16 13.41 -2.69 -0.35
CA GLY A 16 14.68 -3.40 -0.21
C GLY A 16 14.69 -4.38 0.98
N PRO A 17 15.77 -5.17 1.17
CA PRO A 17 15.81 -6.29 2.11
C PRO A 17 15.61 -5.90 3.59
N ALA A 18 15.89 -4.65 3.97
CA ALA A 18 15.64 -4.15 5.32
C ALA A 18 14.22 -3.57 5.52
N HIS A 19 13.41 -3.51 4.47
CA HIS A 19 12.05 -3.01 4.55
C HIS A 19 11.12 -4.07 5.15
N TRP A 20 10.16 -3.66 5.99
CA TRP A 20 9.23 -4.57 6.66
C TRP A 20 8.43 -5.47 5.69
N GLN A 21 8.07 -4.97 4.49
CA GLN A 21 7.41 -5.81 3.47
C GLN A 21 8.30 -7.00 3.09
N SER A 22 9.58 -6.76 2.77
CA SER A 22 10.53 -7.83 2.43
C SER A 22 10.77 -8.79 3.59
N LEU A 23 10.80 -8.28 4.82
CA LEU A 23 10.94 -9.11 6.01
C LEU A 23 9.71 -10.00 6.23
N TRP A 24 8.49 -9.48 6.00
CA TRP A 24 7.25 -10.27 6.11
C TRP A 24 7.17 -11.35 5.02
N GLU A 25 7.52 -11.02 3.77
CA GLU A 25 7.61 -11.97 2.66
C GLU A 25 8.58 -13.12 2.96
N ASN A 26 9.77 -12.78 3.45
CA ASN A 26 10.79 -13.78 3.82
C ASN A 26 10.36 -14.69 4.98
N GLN A 27 9.58 -14.18 5.93
CA GLN A 27 9.03 -14.97 7.03
C GLN A 27 7.91 -15.92 6.59
N ASN A 28 7.11 -15.53 5.60
CA ASN A 28 5.94 -16.27 5.15
C ASN A 28 5.86 -16.38 3.61
N PRO A 29 6.87 -16.93 2.93
CA PRO A 29 6.94 -16.94 1.47
C PRO A 29 5.80 -17.72 0.78
N LYS A 30 5.11 -18.60 1.54
CA LYS A 30 3.94 -19.33 1.03
C LYS A 30 2.68 -18.48 0.93
N ASN A 31 2.59 -17.41 1.72
CA ASN A 31 1.38 -16.59 1.82
C ASN A 31 1.56 -15.19 1.24
N PHE A 32 2.80 -14.71 1.11
CA PHE A 32 3.10 -13.40 0.54
C PHE A 32 3.66 -13.56 -0.87
N HIS A 33 3.13 -12.76 -1.79
CA HIS A 33 3.64 -12.61 -3.15
C HIS A 33 3.81 -11.12 -3.46
N ARG A 34 4.91 -10.75 -4.12
CA ARG A 34 5.21 -9.37 -4.47
C ARG A 34 4.75 -9.07 -5.89
N VAL A 35 4.10 -7.93 -6.06
CA VAL A 35 3.86 -7.34 -7.38
C VAL A 35 5.16 -6.71 -7.85
N GLU A 36 5.74 -7.25 -8.91
CA GLU A 36 6.95 -6.71 -9.53
C GLU A 36 6.59 -5.64 -10.55
N GLN A 37 7.30 -4.50 -10.52
CA GLN A 37 7.07 -3.38 -11.42
C GLN A 37 8.10 -3.35 -12.56
N ILE A 38 7.72 -2.72 -13.69
CA ILE A 38 8.59 -2.57 -14.86
C ILE A 38 9.80 -1.68 -14.52
N SER A 39 9.55 -0.61 -13.78
CA SER A 39 10.58 0.30 -13.27
C SER A 39 10.22 0.75 -11.86
N TRP A 40 11.17 0.65 -10.96
CA TRP A 40 11.02 1.10 -9.58
C TRP A 40 11.37 2.57 -9.38
N ASP A 41 12.24 3.12 -10.23
CA ASP A 41 12.77 4.48 -10.09
C ASP A 41 12.07 5.52 -10.96
N LEU A 42 11.43 5.05 -12.04
CA LEU A 42 10.65 5.87 -12.97
C LEU A 42 9.23 5.30 -13.11
N PRO A 43 8.37 5.47 -12.09
CA PRO A 43 7.05 4.90 -12.08
C PRO A 43 6.12 5.63 -13.05
N ILE A 44 5.40 4.84 -13.85
CA ILE A 44 4.32 5.30 -14.71
C ILE A 44 3.03 4.62 -14.26
N CYS A 45 2.04 5.41 -13.85
CA CYS A 45 0.85 4.92 -13.16
C CYS A 45 0.13 3.79 -13.91
N HIS A 46 -0.15 3.95 -15.21
CA HIS A 46 -0.87 2.93 -15.97
C HIS A 46 -0.10 1.58 -16.01
N GLN A 47 1.24 1.62 -16.13
CA GLN A 47 2.07 0.41 -16.13
C GLN A 47 2.04 -0.30 -14.77
N TRP A 48 2.07 0.47 -13.67
CA TRP A 48 2.00 -0.07 -12.32
C TRP A 48 0.63 -0.68 -12.02
N ILE A 49 -0.44 -0.06 -12.49
CA ILE A 49 -1.81 -0.58 -12.39
C ILE A 49 -1.94 -1.90 -13.17
N GLU A 50 -1.41 -1.96 -14.39
CA GLU A 50 -1.46 -3.16 -15.23
C GLU A 50 -0.70 -4.32 -14.58
N LYS A 51 0.49 -4.06 -14.00
CA LYS A 51 1.23 -5.09 -13.26
C LYS A 51 0.48 -5.61 -12.03
N LEU A 52 -0.19 -4.72 -11.30
CA LEU A 52 -1.06 -5.15 -10.20
C LEU A 52 -2.22 -6.00 -10.73
N ASP A 53 -2.87 -5.59 -11.82
CA ASP A 53 -3.99 -6.34 -12.40
C ASP A 53 -3.54 -7.72 -12.90
N GLU A 54 -2.41 -7.82 -13.59
CA GLU A 54 -1.82 -9.10 -14.01
C GLU A 54 -1.67 -10.09 -12.84
N GLU A 55 -1.23 -9.63 -11.66
CA GLU A 55 -1.11 -10.48 -10.48
C GLU A 55 -2.47 -10.80 -9.85
N VAL A 56 -3.40 -9.83 -9.84
CA VAL A 56 -4.77 -10.06 -9.33
C VAL A 56 -5.52 -11.09 -10.18
N GLN A 57 -5.35 -11.08 -11.50
CA GLN A 57 -5.99 -12.06 -12.40
C GLN A 57 -5.50 -13.51 -12.19
N LYS A 58 -4.32 -13.70 -11.59
CA LYS A 58 -3.77 -15.03 -11.25
C LYS A 58 -4.30 -15.59 -9.92
N LEU A 59 -5.01 -14.78 -9.13
CA LEU A 59 -5.47 -15.18 -7.81
C LEU A 59 -6.54 -16.24 -7.88
N THR A 60 -6.34 -17.31 -7.12
CA THR A 60 -7.30 -18.41 -6.94
C THR A 60 -7.86 -18.48 -5.52
N GLU A 61 -7.35 -17.65 -4.62
CA GLU A 61 -7.72 -17.61 -3.21
C GLU A 61 -8.00 -16.17 -2.75
N PRO A 62 -8.86 -15.98 -1.72
CA PRO A 62 -9.09 -14.68 -1.10
C PRO A 62 -7.79 -14.03 -0.63
N THR A 63 -7.51 -12.82 -1.11
CA THR A 63 -6.23 -12.13 -0.94
C THR A 63 -6.42 -10.72 -0.39
N TYR A 64 -5.49 -10.27 0.46
CA TYR A 64 -5.38 -8.89 0.92
C TYR A 64 -4.20 -8.20 0.22
N LEU A 65 -4.40 -6.93 -0.14
CA LEU A 65 -3.34 -6.08 -0.68
C LEU A 65 -2.59 -5.40 0.47
N ILE A 66 -1.26 -5.54 0.50
CA ILE A 66 -0.39 -4.91 1.50
C ILE A 66 0.48 -3.88 0.78
N ALA A 67 0.02 -2.65 0.75
CA ALA A 67 0.62 -1.60 -0.05
C ALA A 67 1.37 -0.57 0.80
N HIS A 68 2.50 -0.08 0.30
CA HIS A 68 3.29 0.97 0.93
C HIS A 68 3.55 2.12 -0.03
N SER A 69 3.45 3.36 0.47
CA SER A 69 3.81 4.56 -0.26
C SER A 69 3.08 4.64 -1.62
N LEU A 70 3.78 4.81 -2.73
CA LEU A 70 3.23 4.87 -4.08
C LEU A 70 2.43 3.60 -4.45
N GLY A 71 2.78 2.45 -3.86
CA GLY A 71 2.00 1.22 -3.96
C GLY A 71 0.56 1.38 -3.44
N SER A 72 0.34 2.20 -2.41
CA SER A 72 -1.01 2.51 -1.92
C SER A 72 -1.83 3.27 -2.96
N LEU A 73 -1.22 4.25 -3.64
CA LEU A 73 -1.88 4.95 -4.76
C LEU A 73 -2.11 4.02 -5.95
N THR A 74 -1.17 3.09 -6.24
CA THR A 74 -1.35 2.07 -7.28
C THR A 74 -2.62 1.24 -7.02
N VAL A 75 -2.85 0.82 -5.77
CA VAL A 75 -4.07 0.09 -5.38
C VAL A 75 -5.32 0.93 -5.61
N VAL A 76 -5.29 2.21 -5.24
CA VAL A 76 -6.45 3.11 -5.41
C VAL A 76 -6.74 3.36 -6.88
N HIS A 77 -5.72 3.64 -7.69
CA HIS A 77 -5.88 3.80 -9.14
C HIS A 77 -6.35 2.50 -9.82
N TRP A 78 -5.81 1.35 -9.39
CA TRP A 78 -6.28 0.04 -9.85
C TRP A 78 -7.77 -0.16 -9.55
N ALA A 79 -8.20 0.10 -8.32
CA ALA A 79 -9.59 -0.05 -7.89
C ALA A 79 -10.56 0.92 -8.60
N ASN A 80 -10.06 2.04 -9.14
CA ASN A 80 -10.83 2.96 -9.97
C ASN A 80 -11.08 2.41 -11.38
N LYS A 81 -10.26 1.48 -11.86
CA LYS A 81 -10.31 0.92 -13.21
C LYS A 81 -10.79 -0.53 -13.23
N TYR A 82 -10.41 -1.31 -12.23
CA TYR A 82 -10.63 -2.75 -12.16
C TYR A 82 -11.29 -3.17 -10.85
N THR A 83 -11.87 -4.36 -10.85
CA THR A 83 -12.43 -4.99 -9.64
C THR A 83 -12.12 -6.48 -9.64
N SER A 84 -12.02 -7.08 -8.45
CA SER A 84 -11.89 -8.53 -8.31
C SER A 84 -12.53 -8.99 -7.00
N ALA A 85 -13.37 -10.02 -7.07
CA ALA A 85 -13.97 -10.67 -5.91
C ALA A 85 -12.94 -11.40 -5.03
N MET A 86 -11.72 -11.64 -5.56
CA MET A 86 -10.62 -12.23 -4.80
C MET A 86 -10.01 -11.25 -3.81
N ILE A 87 -10.08 -9.93 -4.06
CA ILE A 87 -9.56 -8.91 -3.14
C ILE A 87 -10.55 -8.72 -1.98
N LYS A 88 -10.09 -9.03 -0.77
CA LYS A 88 -10.89 -8.94 0.47
C LYS A 88 -10.65 -7.66 1.25
N GLY A 89 -9.56 -6.98 1.00
CA GLY A 89 -9.24 -5.71 1.62
C GLY A 89 -7.86 -5.20 1.25
N ALA A 90 -7.58 -3.96 1.63
CA ALA A 90 -6.30 -3.31 1.41
C ALA A 90 -5.78 -2.64 2.68
N PHE A 91 -4.54 -2.97 3.02
CA PHE A 91 -3.76 -2.39 4.11
C PHE A 91 -2.80 -1.38 3.48
N LEU A 92 -3.15 -0.08 3.57
CA LEU A 92 -2.53 1.02 2.85
C LEU A 92 -1.63 1.82 3.79
N ILE A 93 -0.33 1.69 3.65
CA ILE A 93 0.64 2.28 4.55
C ILE A 93 1.30 3.49 3.92
N ALA A 94 1.24 4.64 4.63
CA ALA A 94 1.89 5.88 4.26
C ALA A 94 1.61 6.32 2.80
N PRO A 95 0.33 6.42 2.35
CA PRO A 95 0.03 6.91 1.01
C PRO A 95 0.57 8.33 0.82
N PRO A 96 1.38 8.59 -0.24
CA PRO A 96 1.99 9.89 -0.45
C PRO A 96 1.03 10.89 -1.11
N ASP A 97 1.22 12.17 -0.87
CA ASP A 97 0.53 13.25 -1.57
C ASP A 97 1.32 13.67 -2.82
N VAL A 98 1.09 13.00 -3.93
CA VAL A 98 1.75 13.31 -5.21
C VAL A 98 1.28 14.62 -5.83
N GLU A 99 0.17 15.19 -5.36
CA GLU A 99 -0.39 16.44 -5.87
C GLU A 99 0.30 17.67 -5.27
N ASN A 100 0.72 17.61 -4.00
CA ASN A 100 1.31 18.73 -3.29
C ASN A 100 2.80 18.55 -2.96
N SER A 101 3.33 17.33 -3.03
CA SER A 101 4.73 17.05 -2.73
C SER A 101 5.65 17.38 -3.90
N LYS A 102 6.44 18.45 -3.77
CA LYS A 102 7.49 18.80 -4.74
C LYS A 102 8.53 17.69 -4.91
N ARG A 103 8.71 16.83 -3.92
CA ARG A 103 9.65 15.68 -3.95
C ARG A 103 9.22 14.60 -4.93
N LEU A 104 7.93 14.58 -5.31
CA LEU A 104 7.32 13.55 -6.14
C LEU A 104 6.89 14.10 -7.52
N SER A 105 7.34 15.29 -7.89
CA SER A 105 6.95 15.96 -9.16
C SER A 105 7.40 15.23 -10.43
N PHE A 106 8.29 14.26 -10.32
CA PHE A 106 8.76 13.43 -11.44
C PHE A 106 7.90 12.17 -11.67
N ILE A 107 6.94 11.89 -10.78
CA ILE A 107 6.07 10.73 -10.88
C ILE A 107 4.97 11.00 -11.90
N GLU A 108 4.79 10.09 -12.86
CA GLU A 108 3.89 10.28 -13.98
C GLU A 108 2.54 9.55 -13.79
N GLY A 109 1.45 10.29 -14.00
CA GLY A 109 0.10 9.74 -14.11
C GLY A 109 -0.58 9.35 -12.80
N PHE A 110 0.04 9.56 -11.62
CA PHE A 110 -0.59 9.32 -10.32
C PHE A 110 -1.43 10.51 -9.81
N SER A 111 -1.43 11.62 -10.53
CA SER A 111 -2.31 12.77 -10.29
C SER A 111 -3.29 12.89 -11.47
N PRO A 112 -4.59 13.20 -11.23
CA PRO A 112 -5.20 13.41 -9.92
C PRO A 112 -5.39 12.11 -9.13
N ILE A 113 -5.28 12.21 -7.80
CA ILE A 113 -5.54 11.06 -6.91
C ILE A 113 -7.05 10.78 -6.89
N PRO A 114 -7.53 9.54 -7.18
CA PRO A 114 -8.94 9.23 -7.19
C PRO A 114 -9.61 9.42 -5.83
N THR A 115 -10.82 10.01 -5.82
CA THR A 115 -11.58 10.34 -4.60
C THR A 115 -12.92 9.60 -4.59
N PHE A 116 -12.89 8.27 -4.48
CA PHE A 116 -14.08 7.43 -4.43
C PHE A 116 -13.93 6.38 -3.33
N LYS A 117 -15.06 5.86 -2.84
CA LYS A 117 -15.06 4.79 -1.84
C LYS A 117 -14.55 3.49 -2.46
N LEU A 118 -13.51 2.90 -1.88
CA LEU A 118 -12.94 1.63 -2.35
C LEU A 118 -14.00 0.50 -2.28
N PRO A 119 -14.00 -0.44 -3.26
CA PRO A 119 -15.00 -1.51 -3.33
C PRO A 119 -14.75 -2.66 -2.33
N PHE A 120 -13.75 -2.53 -1.47
CA PHE A 120 -13.36 -3.48 -0.43
C PHE A 120 -12.99 -2.72 0.84
N LYS A 121 -12.98 -3.42 1.98
CA LYS A 121 -12.54 -2.81 3.23
C LYS A 121 -11.08 -2.39 3.14
N SER A 122 -10.74 -1.27 3.74
CA SER A 122 -9.39 -0.75 3.71
C SER A 122 -9.03 -0.02 4.99
N LEU A 123 -7.74 -0.08 5.33
CA LEU A 123 -7.17 0.61 6.48
C LEU A 123 -5.96 1.42 6.02
N ILE A 124 -5.97 2.72 6.33
CA ILE A 124 -4.80 3.58 6.16
C ILE A 124 -4.03 3.67 7.47
N ILE A 125 -2.73 3.43 7.39
CA ILE A 125 -1.80 3.70 8.48
C ILE A 125 -0.88 4.86 8.08
N ALA A 126 -0.85 5.89 8.91
CA ALA A 126 -0.07 7.10 8.67
C ALA A 126 0.78 7.50 9.88
N SER A 127 1.73 8.37 9.65
CA SER A 127 2.69 8.86 10.64
C SER A 127 2.72 10.39 10.64
N THR A 128 2.79 10.99 11.84
CA THR A 128 2.85 12.45 12.00
C THR A 128 4.15 13.09 11.49
N THR A 129 5.17 12.31 11.19
CA THR A 129 6.47 12.79 10.70
C THR A 129 6.78 12.32 9.30
N ASP A 130 5.76 11.88 8.56
CA ASP A 130 5.92 11.55 7.15
C ASP A 130 6.26 12.81 6.33
N GLN A 131 7.27 12.70 5.48
CA GLN A 131 7.73 13.81 4.64
C GLN A 131 7.01 13.92 3.28
N TYR A 132 6.17 12.92 2.95
CA TYR A 132 5.48 12.85 1.66
C TYR A 132 3.98 13.14 1.75
N ALA A 133 3.39 13.06 2.94
CA ALA A 133 2.02 13.47 3.20
C ALA A 133 1.87 13.92 4.64
N THR A 134 1.09 14.99 4.88
CA THR A 134 0.73 15.38 6.25
C THR A 134 -0.30 14.38 6.81
N ILE A 135 -0.43 14.37 8.14
CA ILE A 135 -1.40 13.47 8.78
C ILE A 135 -2.84 13.85 8.42
N GLU A 136 -3.10 15.14 8.22
CA GLU A 136 -4.39 15.69 7.78
C GLU A 136 -4.70 15.17 6.38
N ARG A 137 -3.71 15.21 5.45
CA ARG A 137 -3.89 14.73 4.09
C ARG A 137 -4.14 13.22 4.04
N ALA A 138 -3.42 12.44 4.85
CA ALA A 138 -3.66 11.01 4.97
C ALA A 138 -5.08 10.70 5.52
N ASN A 139 -5.59 11.53 6.43
CA ASN A 139 -6.95 11.41 6.93
C ASN A 139 -8.00 11.82 5.87
N GLU A 140 -7.71 12.82 5.02
CA GLU A 140 -8.56 13.16 3.87
C GLU A 140 -8.67 11.97 2.89
N PHE A 141 -7.57 11.28 2.60
CA PHE A 141 -7.59 10.04 1.82
C PHE A 141 -8.47 8.97 2.45
N ALA A 142 -8.37 8.79 3.77
CA ALA A 142 -9.20 7.82 4.48
C ALA A 142 -10.70 8.11 4.30
N HIS A 143 -11.10 9.36 4.45
CA HIS A 143 -12.49 9.78 4.22
C HIS A 143 -12.92 9.55 2.76
N ALA A 144 -12.10 9.97 1.79
CA ALA A 144 -12.42 9.84 0.38
C ALA A 144 -12.56 8.38 -0.06
N TRP A 145 -11.68 7.50 0.44
CA TRP A 145 -11.66 6.08 0.08
C TRP A 145 -12.56 5.20 0.95
N GLY A 146 -13.17 5.77 2.01
CA GLY A 146 -13.99 5.04 2.98
C GLY A 146 -13.17 4.05 3.80
N SER A 147 -11.90 4.37 4.04
CA SER A 147 -10.97 3.56 4.80
C SER A 147 -11.04 3.85 6.29
N GLU A 148 -10.78 2.85 7.12
CA GLU A 148 -10.38 3.06 8.51
C GLU A 148 -9.05 3.83 8.55
N PHE A 149 -8.76 4.52 9.66
CA PHE A 149 -7.57 5.36 9.78
C PHE A 149 -6.88 5.16 11.12
N ILE A 150 -5.58 4.89 11.08
CA ILE A 150 -4.73 4.78 12.26
C ILE A 150 -3.50 5.66 12.10
N ASN A 151 -3.29 6.56 13.07
CA ASN A 151 -2.07 7.32 13.22
C ASN A 151 -1.16 6.62 14.24
N ILE A 152 0.01 6.14 13.79
CA ILE A 152 0.99 5.45 14.64
C ILE A 152 2.07 6.36 15.23
N GLY A 153 1.81 7.68 15.25
CA GLY A 153 2.72 8.67 15.82
C GLY A 153 3.94 8.97 14.94
N LYS A 154 5.09 9.23 15.55
CA LYS A 154 6.31 9.67 14.86
C LYS A 154 7.13 8.49 14.33
N LYS A 155 6.83 8.02 13.13
CA LYS A 155 7.47 6.85 12.47
C LYS A 155 8.03 7.15 11.08
N GLY A 156 8.24 8.45 10.74
CA GLY A 156 8.71 8.83 9.40
C GLY A 156 7.77 8.33 8.31
N HIS A 157 8.31 7.88 7.18
CA HIS A 157 7.53 7.32 6.06
C HIS A 157 7.22 5.82 6.22
N ILE A 158 7.34 5.27 7.41
CA ILE A 158 7.07 3.85 7.74
C ILE A 158 7.83 2.91 6.77
N ASN A 159 9.05 3.26 6.42
CA ASN A 159 9.91 2.52 5.50
C ASN A 159 11.15 1.96 6.22
N ALA A 160 12.15 1.47 5.47
CA ALA A 160 13.39 0.93 6.05
C ALA A 160 14.13 1.94 6.94
N SER A 161 14.11 3.24 6.59
CA SER A 161 14.74 4.30 7.40
C SER A 161 14.02 4.56 8.73
N SER A 162 12.81 4.06 8.90
CA SER A 162 12.07 4.13 10.17
C SER A 162 12.55 3.11 11.21
N ASN A 163 13.48 2.24 10.85
CA ASN A 163 14.11 1.22 11.71
C ASN A 163 13.09 0.31 12.45
N LEU A 164 11.99 -0.03 11.77
CA LEU A 164 10.91 -0.84 12.35
C LEU A 164 11.26 -2.34 12.39
N GLY A 165 12.29 -2.78 11.67
CA GLY A 165 12.59 -4.20 11.52
C GLY A 165 11.38 -4.98 11.00
N ASN A 166 11.03 -6.08 11.65
CA ASN A 166 9.85 -6.88 11.33
C ASN A 166 8.51 -6.19 11.61
N TRP A 167 8.53 -4.99 12.12
CA TRP A 167 7.35 -4.18 12.44
C TRP A 167 6.21 -5.00 13.07
N LYS A 168 6.46 -5.54 14.26
CA LYS A 168 5.51 -6.38 14.99
C LYS A 168 4.16 -5.68 15.19
N GLU A 169 4.17 -4.39 15.55
CA GLU A 169 2.96 -3.56 15.68
C GLU A 169 2.13 -3.57 14.39
N GLY A 170 2.79 -3.44 13.21
CA GLY A 170 2.11 -3.51 11.91
C GLY A 170 1.49 -4.87 11.62
N GLN A 171 2.16 -5.97 12.06
CA GLN A 171 1.59 -7.32 11.94
C GLN A 171 0.35 -7.49 12.82
N ASP A 172 0.36 -6.92 14.03
CA ASP A 172 -0.78 -6.97 14.93
C ASP A 172 -1.96 -6.18 14.36
N LEU A 173 -1.72 -4.96 13.85
CA LEU A 173 -2.72 -4.14 13.16
C LEU A 173 -3.30 -4.85 11.92
N LEU A 174 -2.45 -5.53 11.14
CA LEU A 174 -2.92 -6.32 10.00
C LEU A 174 -3.80 -7.48 10.45
N ASN A 175 -3.42 -8.19 11.51
CA ASN A 175 -4.23 -9.28 12.06
C ASN A 175 -5.59 -8.78 12.55
N ASP A 176 -5.64 -7.66 13.26
CA ASP A 176 -6.89 -7.05 13.71
C ASP A 176 -7.77 -6.67 12.52
N PHE A 177 -7.20 -5.98 11.53
CA PHE A 177 -7.90 -5.59 10.31
C PHE A 177 -8.49 -6.77 9.52
N ILE A 178 -7.80 -7.90 9.46
CA ILE A 178 -8.28 -9.08 8.75
C ILE A 178 -9.47 -9.74 9.47
N ASN A 179 -9.48 -9.70 10.79
CA ASN A 179 -10.46 -10.42 11.62
C ASN A 179 -11.72 -9.59 11.96
N THR A 180 -11.74 -8.30 11.61
CA THR A 180 -12.95 -7.44 11.64
C THR A 180 -13.76 -7.62 10.36
#